data_b477ade4bab666e405fa2c298524a063
#
_entry.id   b477ade4bab666e405fa2c298524a063
#
_cell.length_a   1.000
_cell.length_b   1.000
_cell.length_c   1.000
_cell.angle_alpha   90.00
_cell.angle_beta   90.00
_cell.angle_gamma   90.00
#
_symmetry.space_group_name_H-M   'P 1'
#
loop_
_entity.id
_entity.type
_entity.pdbx_description
1 polymer ?
#
loop_
_entity_poly.entity_id
_entity_poly.type
_entity_poly.pdbx_seq_one_letter_code
_entity_poly.pdbx_strand_id
1 'polypeptide(L)'
;MAYVVEVPKSQWGWTRRPKAAVPEREAATGRPPSRPRLDAGAPASRRVDALWKRGGPSWECFHIKNTGKGPVVWEARVTRFFPSEDGLPGEECWLIVARNVLDGELKYFLSNAPADTPPEVLLHVAFSRWHIERVFEDAKGQVGFDHFEVRNYLPLMRHLILSMVSFLFLIEEARKLAKKKSGVVRPPGAPGHRGAARREDVGPGAQAAARRGRGENP
;
A
#
# COMPACT_ATOMS: atom_id res chain seq x y z
N MET A 1 -20.01 -0.62 0.90
CA MET A 1 -18.78 0.04 0.37
C MET A 1 -17.57 -0.59 1.05
N ALA A 2 -16.55 -1.03 0.30
CA ALA A 2 -15.31 -1.54 0.88
C ALA A 2 -14.37 -0.38 1.21
N TYR A 3 -13.57 -0.54 2.26
CA TYR A 3 -12.59 0.45 2.71
C TYR A 3 -11.29 -0.22 3.16
N VAL A 4 -10.22 0.56 3.22
CA VAL A 4 -8.97 0.22 3.93
C VAL A 4 -8.63 1.42 4.82
N VAL A 5 -8.45 1.17 6.12
CA VAL A 5 -8.13 2.20 7.10
C VAL A 5 -6.85 1.86 7.84
N GLU A 6 -6.02 2.85 8.08
CA GLU A 6 -4.85 2.71 8.94
C GLU A 6 -5.29 2.68 10.41
N VAL A 7 -4.75 1.75 11.17
CA VAL A 7 -5.06 1.58 12.60
C VAL A 7 -3.78 1.65 13.44
N PRO A 8 -3.89 2.08 14.70
CA PRO A 8 -2.73 2.15 15.57
C PRO A 8 -2.20 0.74 15.90
N LYS A 9 -0.89 0.63 16.15
CA LYS A 9 -0.24 -0.61 16.59
C LYS A 9 -0.84 -1.20 17.87
N SER A 10 -1.57 -0.40 18.63
CA SER A 10 -2.27 -0.80 19.86
C SER A 10 -3.64 -1.43 19.61
N GLN A 11 -4.11 -1.54 18.37
CA GLN A 11 -5.38 -2.22 18.06
C GLN A 11 -5.35 -3.65 18.57
N TRP A 12 -6.41 -4.07 19.28
CA TRP A 12 -6.58 -5.41 19.81
C TRP A 12 -7.53 -6.24 18.97
N GLY A 13 -7.36 -7.57 19.00
CA GLY A 13 -8.27 -8.49 18.35
C GLY A 13 -7.74 -9.93 18.30
N TRP A 14 -8.34 -10.71 17.42
CA TRP A 14 -8.07 -12.15 17.27
C TRP A 14 -7.89 -12.53 15.80
N THR A 15 -7.04 -13.52 15.52
CA THR A 15 -6.90 -14.15 14.20
C THR A 15 -7.89 -15.31 13.98
N ARG A 16 -8.57 -15.72 15.05
CA ARG A 16 -9.68 -16.69 15.02
C ARG A 16 -10.78 -16.15 15.90
N ARG A 17 -12.03 -16.21 15.41
CA ARG A 17 -13.19 -15.71 16.16
C ARG A 17 -13.34 -16.49 17.47
N PRO A 18 -13.23 -15.83 18.62
CA PRO A 18 -13.52 -16.46 19.90
C PRO A 18 -15.03 -16.68 20.02
N LYS A 19 -15.42 -17.70 20.75
CA LYS A 19 -16.82 -17.92 21.09
C LYS A 19 -17.25 -16.90 22.14
N ALA A 20 -18.42 -16.32 21.91
CA ALA A 20 -19.07 -15.41 22.86
C ALA A 20 -20.56 -15.73 22.87
N ALA A 21 -21.11 -15.84 24.06
CA ALA A 21 -22.54 -16.13 24.25
C ALA A 21 -23.09 -15.32 25.42
N VAL A 22 -24.40 -15.13 25.44
CA VAL A 22 -25.07 -14.63 26.64
C VAL A 22 -25.06 -15.76 27.65
N PRO A 23 -24.49 -15.56 28.85
CA PRO A 23 -24.43 -16.62 29.88
C PRO A 23 -25.83 -17.12 30.22
N GLU A 24 -25.95 -18.42 30.42
CA GLU A 24 -27.17 -19.00 30.94
C GLU A 24 -27.42 -18.51 32.38
N ARG A 25 -28.68 -18.45 32.75
CA ARG A 25 -29.07 -17.99 34.10
C ARG A 25 -28.76 -19.12 35.11
N GLU A 26 -27.78 -18.90 35.97
CA GLU A 26 -27.40 -19.86 37.02
C GLU A 26 -28.32 -19.79 38.26
N ALA A 27 -28.87 -18.61 38.53
CA ALA A 27 -29.70 -18.38 39.71
C ALA A 27 -31.19 -18.15 39.39
N ALA A 28 -32.08 -18.68 40.22
CA ALA A 28 -33.52 -18.53 40.06
C ALA A 28 -33.99 -17.08 40.29
N THR A 29 -33.22 -16.27 40.99
CA THR A 29 -33.53 -14.88 41.38
C THR A 29 -32.54 -13.92 40.74
N GLY A 30 -33.01 -12.69 40.46
CA GLY A 30 -32.22 -11.60 39.87
C GLY A 30 -32.49 -11.38 38.38
N ARG A 31 -31.94 -10.29 37.82
CA ARG A 31 -32.07 -9.95 36.41
C ARG A 31 -31.23 -10.93 35.56
N PRO A 32 -31.81 -11.58 34.52
CA PRO A 32 -31.04 -12.46 33.65
C PRO A 32 -29.93 -11.68 32.92
N PRO A 33 -28.79 -12.33 32.64
CA PRO A 33 -27.75 -11.74 31.84
C PRO A 33 -28.30 -11.38 30.45
N SER A 34 -27.98 -10.20 29.94
CA SER A 34 -28.45 -9.73 28.63
C SER A 34 -27.30 -9.38 27.66
N ARG A 35 -26.06 -9.38 28.17
CA ARG A 35 -24.89 -9.05 27.37
C ARG A 35 -24.04 -10.29 27.09
N PRO A 36 -23.58 -10.47 25.87
CA PRO A 36 -22.66 -11.56 25.56
C PRO A 36 -21.34 -11.38 26.32
N ARG A 37 -20.68 -12.48 26.64
CA ARG A 37 -19.35 -12.55 27.23
C ARG A 37 -18.56 -13.60 26.48
N LEU A 38 -17.23 -13.47 26.50
CA LEU A 38 -16.36 -14.51 25.98
C LEU A 38 -16.48 -15.78 26.84
N ASP A 39 -16.43 -16.94 26.18
CA ASP A 39 -16.37 -18.22 26.89
C ASP A 39 -15.11 -18.29 27.77
N ALA A 40 -15.17 -19.04 28.89
CA ALA A 40 -14.05 -19.16 29.82
C ALA A 40 -12.76 -19.70 29.20
N GLY A 41 -12.84 -20.46 28.10
CA GLY A 41 -11.71 -20.99 27.33
C GLY A 41 -11.36 -20.19 26.08
N ALA A 42 -11.95 -19.00 25.90
CA ALA A 42 -11.69 -18.20 24.72
C ALA A 42 -10.23 -17.70 24.69
N PRO A 43 -9.58 -17.68 23.52
CA PRO A 43 -8.23 -17.15 23.40
C PRO A 43 -8.20 -15.67 23.77
N ALA A 44 -7.17 -15.22 24.47
CA ALA A 44 -6.97 -13.82 24.78
C ALA A 44 -6.77 -13.01 23.49
N SER A 45 -7.36 -11.80 23.44
CA SER A 45 -7.06 -10.85 22.38
C SER A 45 -5.59 -10.44 22.42
N ARG A 46 -5.04 -10.09 21.27
CA ARG A 46 -3.65 -9.62 21.15
C ARG A 46 -3.60 -8.33 20.37
N ARG A 47 -2.62 -7.50 20.69
CA ARG A 47 -2.33 -6.30 19.91
C ARG A 47 -1.77 -6.70 18.54
N VAL A 48 -2.07 -5.92 17.51
CA VAL A 48 -1.62 -6.19 16.16
C VAL A 48 -0.10 -6.20 16.01
N ASP A 49 0.62 -5.37 16.79
CA ASP A 49 2.09 -5.35 16.81
C ASP A 49 2.71 -6.58 17.52
N ALA A 50 1.94 -7.31 18.30
CA ALA A 50 2.39 -8.50 19.03
C ALA A 50 1.97 -9.82 18.38
N LEU A 51 1.04 -9.78 17.41
CA LEU A 51 0.47 -10.98 16.80
C LEU A 51 1.52 -11.92 16.21
N TRP A 52 2.54 -11.35 15.54
CA TRP A 52 3.50 -12.11 14.75
C TRP A 52 4.97 -11.87 15.16
N LYS A 53 5.21 -11.60 16.44
CA LYS A 53 6.58 -11.54 16.97
C LYS A 53 7.31 -12.87 16.81
N ARG A 54 6.56 -13.99 16.88
CA ARG A 54 7.07 -15.34 16.64
C ARG A 54 6.08 -16.07 15.73
N GLY A 55 6.51 -16.38 14.49
CA GLY A 55 5.66 -17.03 13.50
C GLY A 55 4.70 -16.07 12.77
N GLY A 56 3.68 -16.62 12.12
CA GLY A 56 2.71 -15.90 11.29
C GLY A 56 2.91 -16.17 9.81
N PRO A 57 2.10 -15.55 8.93
CA PRO A 57 2.26 -15.64 7.48
C PRO A 57 3.65 -15.18 7.05
N SER A 58 4.15 -15.68 5.91
CA SER A 58 5.39 -15.20 5.30
C SER A 58 5.23 -13.73 4.90
N TRP A 59 6.36 -13.02 4.87
CA TRP A 59 6.41 -11.70 4.26
C TRP A 59 6.44 -11.87 2.74
N GLU A 60 5.56 -11.16 2.06
CA GLU A 60 5.50 -11.10 0.60
C GLU A 60 5.83 -9.69 0.14
N CYS A 61 6.64 -9.57 -0.93
CA CYS A 61 7.04 -8.28 -1.48
C CYS A 61 6.01 -7.78 -2.48
N PHE A 62 5.61 -6.52 -2.34
CA PHE A 62 4.65 -5.86 -3.22
C PHE A 62 5.24 -4.56 -3.77
N HIS A 63 5.17 -4.42 -5.08
CA HIS A 63 5.48 -3.16 -5.75
C HIS A 63 4.28 -2.22 -5.66
N ILE A 64 4.43 -1.10 -4.96
CA ILE A 64 3.34 -0.15 -4.74
C ILE A 64 3.25 0.88 -5.87
N LYS A 65 4.39 1.50 -6.22
CA LYS A 65 4.46 2.54 -7.25
C LYS A 65 5.89 2.78 -7.72
N ASN A 66 6.02 3.43 -8.87
CA ASN A 66 7.29 4.01 -9.32
C ASN A 66 7.35 5.50 -8.96
N THR A 67 8.49 5.94 -8.49
CA THR A 67 8.79 7.35 -8.22
C THR A 67 10.02 7.78 -8.99
N GLY A 68 10.28 9.09 -9.07
CA GLY A 68 11.52 9.61 -9.67
C GLY A 68 12.80 9.14 -8.97
N LYS A 69 12.69 8.60 -7.75
CA LYS A 69 13.80 8.02 -6.96
C LYS A 69 13.87 6.48 -7.07
N GLY A 70 12.99 5.86 -7.87
CA GLY A 70 12.92 4.41 -8.05
C GLY A 70 11.60 3.78 -7.58
N PRO A 71 11.51 2.45 -7.63
CA PRO A 71 10.33 1.72 -7.20
C PRO A 71 10.15 1.79 -5.69
N VAL A 72 8.91 1.95 -5.25
CA VAL A 72 8.52 1.83 -3.84
C VAL A 72 8.01 0.42 -3.61
N VAL A 73 8.73 -0.33 -2.80
CA VAL A 73 8.43 -1.73 -2.47
C VAL A 73 8.19 -1.85 -0.98
N TRP A 74 7.14 -2.56 -0.64
CA TRP A 74 6.79 -2.90 0.74
C TRP A 74 6.64 -4.41 0.86
N GLU A 75 7.03 -4.94 2.00
CA GLU A 75 6.66 -6.30 2.37
C GLU A 75 5.38 -6.27 3.19
N ALA A 76 4.50 -7.23 2.96
CA ALA A 76 3.26 -7.31 3.72
C ALA A 76 2.95 -8.73 4.18
N ARG A 77 2.19 -8.81 5.27
CA ARG A 77 1.50 -10.00 5.78
C ARG A 77 0.02 -9.68 5.85
N VAL A 78 -0.78 -10.58 5.33
CA VAL A 78 -2.23 -10.39 5.27
C VAL A 78 -2.93 -11.59 5.90
N THR A 79 -3.94 -11.34 6.71
CA THR A 79 -4.74 -12.40 7.35
C THR A 79 -6.16 -11.91 7.66
N ARG A 80 -7.03 -12.87 7.97
CA ARG A 80 -8.35 -12.56 8.54
C ARG A 80 -8.20 -12.19 10.01
N PHE A 81 -9.02 -11.25 10.47
CA PHE A 81 -8.91 -10.68 11.80
C PHE A 81 -10.29 -10.26 12.34
N PHE A 82 -10.45 -10.37 13.62
CA PHE A 82 -11.63 -9.93 14.37
C PHE A 82 -11.19 -8.84 15.35
N PRO A 83 -11.42 -7.56 15.05
CA PRO A 83 -11.09 -6.47 15.97
C PRO A 83 -11.84 -6.60 17.27
N SER A 84 -11.23 -6.20 18.36
CA SER A 84 -11.89 -6.17 19.66
C SER A 84 -12.71 -4.89 19.78
N GLU A 85 -14.01 -5.06 19.97
CA GLU A 85 -14.99 -3.99 20.22
C GLU A 85 -15.61 -4.24 21.59
N ASP A 86 -15.33 -3.37 22.55
CA ASP A 86 -15.77 -3.53 23.95
C ASP A 86 -15.44 -4.88 24.59
N GLY A 87 -14.30 -5.48 24.20
CA GLY A 87 -13.85 -6.78 24.70
C GLY A 87 -14.49 -8.00 24.00
N LEU A 88 -15.33 -7.79 23.00
CA LEU A 88 -15.95 -8.82 22.17
C LEU A 88 -15.40 -8.81 20.75
N PRO A 89 -15.49 -9.92 19.99
CA PRO A 89 -15.08 -9.96 18.61
C PRO A 89 -16.06 -9.18 17.73
N GLY A 90 -15.54 -8.17 17.05
CA GLY A 90 -16.23 -7.44 16.00
C GLY A 90 -16.44 -8.27 14.72
N GLU A 91 -16.79 -7.61 13.64
CA GLU A 91 -16.95 -8.24 12.34
C GLU A 91 -15.60 -8.70 11.76
N GLU A 92 -15.65 -9.77 10.99
CA GLU A 92 -14.46 -10.29 10.32
C GLU A 92 -13.96 -9.32 9.25
N CYS A 93 -12.68 -9.00 9.32
CA CYS A 93 -12.03 -8.09 8.39
C CYS A 93 -10.64 -8.62 7.97
N TRP A 94 -10.01 -7.96 7.03
CA TRP A 94 -8.60 -8.14 6.72
C TRP A 94 -7.72 -7.35 7.68
N LEU A 95 -6.67 -7.96 8.19
CA LEU A 95 -5.53 -7.30 8.82
C LEU A 95 -4.36 -7.35 7.85
N ILE A 96 -3.82 -6.18 7.53
CA ILE A 96 -2.64 -6.02 6.69
C ILE A 96 -1.56 -5.38 7.56
N VAL A 97 -0.42 -6.04 7.69
CA VAL A 97 0.78 -5.48 8.30
C VAL A 97 1.79 -5.28 7.20
N ALA A 98 2.12 -4.04 6.92
CA ALA A 98 3.08 -3.67 5.90
C ALA A 98 4.38 -3.18 6.53
N ARG A 99 5.52 -3.60 5.98
CA ARG A 99 6.86 -3.19 6.38
C ARG A 99 7.57 -2.53 5.21
N ASN A 100 8.08 -1.33 5.42
CA ASN A 100 8.94 -0.68 4.46
C ASN A 100 10.29 -1.41 4.39
N VAL A 101 10.70 -1.79 3.20
CA VAL A 101 11.95 -2.54 2.98
C VAL A 101 13.19 -1.71 3.31
N LEU A 102 13.11 -0.37 3.19
CA LEU A 102 14.27 0.52 3.34
C LEU A 102 14.58 0.86 4.81
N ASP A 103 13.55 1.23 5.57
CA ASP A 103 13.69 1.73 6.95
C ASP A 103 13.07 0.83 8.02
N GLY A 104 12.33 -0.21 7.59
CA GLY A 104 11.66 -1.14 8.49
C GLY A 104 10.39 -0.57 9.15
N GLU A 105 9.91 0.60 8.74
CA GLU A 105 8.66 1.19 9.25
C GLU A 105 7.51 0.20 9.10
N LEU A 106 6.72 0.01 10.16
CA LEU A 106 5.55 -0.86 10.18
C LEU A 106 4.27 -0.05 10.15
N LYS A 107 3.37 -0.40 9.23
CA LYS A 107 2.00 0.14 9.13
C LYS A 107 0.98 -0.96 9.25
N TYR A 108 -0.14 -0.65 9.88
CA TYR A 108 -1.22 -1.60 10.18
C TYR A 108 -2.51 -1.07 9.56
N PHE A 109 -3.21 -1.93 8.80
CA PHE A 109 -4.46 -1.56 8.18
C PHE A 109 -5.52 -2.63 8.42
N LEU A 110 -6.78 -2.19 8.54
CA LEU A 110 -7.96 -3.05 8.51
C LEU A 110 -8.78 -2.76 7.26
N SER A 111 -9.42 -3.81 6.73
CA SER A 111 -10.32 -3.68 5.59
C SER A 111 -11.50 -4.64 5.69
N ASN A 112 -12.69 -4.13 5.36
CA ASN A 112 -13.91 -4.92 5.22
C ASN A 112 -14.11 -5.47 3.80
N ALA A 113 -13.07 -5.47 2.97
CA ALA A 113 -13.15 -5.99 1.62
C ALA A 113 -13.56 -7.48 1.61
N PRO A 114 -14.20 -7.97 0.54
CA PRO A 114 -14.56 -9.37 0.38
C PRO A 114 -13.37 -10.32 0.58
N ALA A 115 -13.67 -11.58 0.96
CA ALA A 115 -12.64 -12.56 1.30
C ALA A 115 -11.75 -12.96 0.10
N ASP A 116 -12.24 -12.80 -1.10
CA ASP A 116 -11.56 -13.07 -2.37
C ASP A 116 -10.74 -11.90 -2.90
N THR A 117 -10.67 -10.78 -2.17
CA THR A 117 -9.92 -9.60 -2.59
C THR A 117 -8.41 -9.88 -2.56
N PRO A 118 -7.69 -9.73 -3.69
CA PRO A 118 -6.26 -9.93 -3.73
C PRO A 118 -5.49 -8.98 -2.80
N PRO A 119 -4.42 -9.44 -2.11
CA PRO A 119 -3.60 -8.60 -1.23
C PRO A 119 -3.04 -7.35 -1.91
N GLU A 120 -2.69 -7.44 -3.20
CA GLU A 120 -2.19 -6.33 -4.01
C GLU A 120 -3.19 -5.18 -4.08
N VAL A 121 -4.48 -5.51 -4.23
CA VAL A 121 -5.57 -4.50 -4.28
C VAL A 121 -5.70 -3.81 -2.93
N LEU A 122 -5.68 -4.59 -1.84
CA LEU A 122 -5.74 -4.03 -0.49
C LEU A 122 -4.58 -3.07 -0.20
N LEU A 123 -3.37 -3.46 -0.57
CA LEU A 123 -2.17 -2.63 -0.40
C LEU A 123 -2.19 -1.40 -1.31
N HIS A 124 -2.62 -1.55 -2.56
CA HIS A 124 -2.75 -0.41 -3.47
C HIS A 124 -3.70 0.63 -2.90
N VAL A 125 -4.85 0.21 -2.37
CA VAL A 125 -5.81 1.12 -1.72
C VAL A 125 -5.22 1.73 -0.43
N ALA A 126 -4.57 0.92 0.42
CA ALA A 126 -3.93 1.37 1.65
C ALA A 126 -2.93 2.50 1.40
N PHE A 127 -2.11 2.35 0.35
CA PHE A 127 -1.08 3.32 -0.01
C PHE A 127 -1.54 4.41 -0.99
N SER A 128 -2.79 4.42 -1.43
CA SER A 128 -3.35 5.49 -2.28
C SER A 128 -3.76 6.74 -1.50
N ARG A 129 -3.90 6.66 -0.18
CA ARG A 129 -4.38 7.75 0.68
C ARG A 129 -3.56 9.04 0.54
N TRP A 130 -2.24 8.93 0.41
CA TRP A 130 -1.37 10.11 0.28
C TRP A 130 -1.68 10.96 -0.96
N HIS A 131 -2.36 10.41 -1.98
CA HIS A 131 -2.76 11.18 -3.15
C HIS A 131 -3.76 12.29 -2.78
N ILE A 132 -4.62 12.05 -1.78
CA ILE A 132 -5.58 13.05 -1.30
C ILE A 132 -4.84 14.20 -0.61
N GLU A 133 -3.86 13.88 0.23
CA GLU A 133 -3.01 14.87 0.91
C GLU A 133 -2.27 15.70 -0.13
N ARG A 134 -1.70 15.06 -1.15
CA ARG A 134 -1.02 15.73 -2.26
C ARG A 134 -1.95 16.63 -3.07
N VAL A 135 -3.19 16.18 -3.35
CA VAL A 135 -4.19 17.00 -4.03
C VAL A 135 -4.49 18.28 -3.23
N PHE A 136 -4.62 18.17 -1.91
CA PHE A 136 -4.83 19.36 -1.07
C PHE A 136 -3.60 20.28 -1.04
N GLU A 137 -2.39 19.75 -0.95
CA GLU A 137 -1.16 20.54 -1.02
C GLU A 137 -1.07 21.30 -2.36
N ASP A 138 -1.27 20.59 -3.47
CA ASP A 138 -1.24 21.17 -4.80
C ASP A 138 -2.37 22.21 -4.99
N ALA A 139 -3.59 21.96 -4.50
CA ALA A 139 -4.69 22.91 -4.54
C ALA A 139 -4.40 24.18 -3.73
N LYS A 140 -3.79 24.05 -2.56
CA LYS A 140 -3.35 25.20 -1.75
C LYS A 140 -2.28 26.01 -2.47
N GLY A 141 -1.26 25.34 -3.00
CA GLY A 141 -0.13 25.99 -3.66
C GLY A 141 -0.45 26.59 -5.04
N GLN A 142 -1.38 25.99 -5.80
CA GLN A 142 -1.63 26.38 -7.20
C GLN A 142 -2.84 27.32 -7.36
N VAL A 143 -3.89 27.14 -6.56
CA VAL A 143 -5.15 27.89 -6.71
C VAL A 143 -5.62 28.60 -5.44
N GLY A 144 -4.80 28.63 -4.39
CA GLY A 144 -5.14 29.31 -3.15
C GLY A 144 -6.35 28.73 -2.45
N PHE A 145 -6.46 27.38 -2.41
CA PHE A 145 -7.61 26.67 -1.83
C PHE A 145 -7.89 27.05 -0.37
N ASP A 146 -6.87 27.47 0.38
CA ASP A 146 -6.92 27.94 1.77
C ASP A 146 -6.84 29.48 1.93
N HIS A 147 -6.78 30.25 0.83
CA HIS A 147 -6.67 31.71 0.85
C HIS A 147 -8.04 32.38 0.99
N PHE A 148 -8.83 31.98 1.97
CA PHE A 148 -10.11 32.62 2.24
C PHE A 148 -10.10 33.34 3.60
N GLU A 149 -10.60 34.58 3.63
CA GLU A 149 -10.70 35.41 4.82
C GLU A 149 -12.17 35.69 5.22
N VAL A 150 -13.08 34.88 4.69
CA VAL A 150 -14.51 35.06 4.88
C VAL A 150 -15.02 34.36 6.13
N ARG A 151 -15.92 35.00 6.88
CA ARG A 151 -16.54 34.44 8.08
C ARG A 151 -17.88 33.74 7.81
N ASN A 152 -18.51 34.01 6.67
CA ASN A 152 -19.81 33.47 6.31
C ASN A 152 -19.67 32.18 5.48
N TYR A 153 -20.56 31.23 5.75
CA TYR A 153 -20.54 29.92 5.11
C TYR A 153 -20.69 29.96 3.58
N LEU A 154 -21.63 30.77 3.07
CA LEU A 154 -21.91 30.83 1.64
C LEU A 154 -20.72 31.35 0.79
N PRO A 155 -20.07 32.47 1.14
CA PRO A 155 -18.84 32.89 0.45
C PRO A 155 -17.71 31.85 0.56
N LEU A 156 -17.55 31.19 1.72
CA LEU A 156 -16.57 30.10 1.90
C LEU A 156 -16.82 28.97 0.90
N MET A 157 -18.04 28.48 0.81
CA MET A 157 -18.39 27.41 -0.13
C MET A 157 -18.16 27.80 -1.59
N ARG A 158 -18.48 29.07 -1.96
CA ARG A 158 -18.20 29.60 -3.30
C ARG A 158 -16.71 29.61 -3.60
N HIS A 159 -15.88 30.08 -2.66
CA HIS A 159 -14.42 30.07 -2.80
C HIS A 159 -13.89 28.65 -3.00
N LEU A 160 -14.27 27.70 -2.15
CA LEU A 160 -13.84 26.32 -2.25
C LEU A 160 -14.23 25.68 -3.58
N ILE A 161 -15.48 25.87 -4.02
CA ILE A 161 -15.96 25.33 -5.30
C ILE A 161 -15.17 25.93 -6.47
N LEU A 162 -14.98 27.26 -6.51
CA LEU A 162 -14.24 27.91 -7.58
C LEU A 162 -12.78 27.47 -7.61
N SER A 163 -12.12 27.36 -6.46
CA SER A 163 -10.75 26.86 -6.37
C SER A 163 -10.64 25.41 -6.87
N MET A 164 -11.59 24.54 -6.52
CA MET A 164 -11.59 23.14 -7.01
C MET A 164 -11.83 23.05 -8.53
N VAL A 165 -12.73 23.87 -9.09
CA VAL A 165 -12.96 23.92 -10.54
C VAL A 165 -11.72 24.44 -11.26
N SER A 166 -11.08 25.49 -10.75
CA SER A 166 -9.83 26.03 -11.29
C SER A 166 -8.70 24.99 -11.25
N PHE A 167 -8.59 24.25 -10.15
CA PHE A 167 -7.59 23.18 -10.01
C PHE A 167 -7.83 22.05 -10.99
N LEU A 168 -9.07 21.60 -11.18
CA LEU A 168 -9.44 20.60 -12.17
C LEU A 168 -9.06 21.04 -13.58
N PHE A 169 -9.37 22.29 -13.94
CA PHE A 169 -8.98 22.88 -15.23
C PHE A 169 -7.45 22.83 -15.43
N LEU A 170 -6.66 23.22 -14.43
CA LEU A 170 -5.20 23.16 -14.51
C LEU A 170 -4.69 21.74 -14.72
N ILE A 171 -5.26 20.76 -14.02
CA ILE A 171 -4.90 19.35 -14.21
C ILE A 171 -5.21 18.87 -15.62
N GLU A 172 -6.38 19.21 -16.17
CA GLU A 172 -6.76 18.82 -17.53
C GLU A 172 -5.85 19.44 -18.59
N GLU A 173 -5.53 20.72 -18.47
CA GLU A 173 -4.59 21.38 -19.38
C GLU A 173 -3.17 20.81 -19.27
N ALA A 174 -2.68 20.56 -18.06
CA ALA A 174 -1.39 19.91 -17.85
C ALA A 174 -1.34 18.50 -18.49
N ARG A 175 -2.42 17.71 -18.40
CA ARG A 175 -2.53 16.41 -19.07
C ARG A 175 -2.50 16.53 -20.60
N LYS A 176 -3.20 17.52 -21.17
CA LYS A 176 -3.18 17.77 -22.63
C LYS A 176 -1.78 18.15 -23.12
N LEU A 177 -1.08 19.00 -22.38
CA LEU A 177 0.28 19.43 -22.69
C LEU A 177 1.29 18.28 -22.55
N ALA A 178 1.17 17.45 -21.52
CA ALA A 178 2.02 16.26 -21.34
C ALA A 178 1.86 15.28 -22.50
N LYS A 179 0.63 15.02 -22.97
CA LYS A 179 0.38 14.17 -24.15
C LYS A 179 1.02 14.73 -25.42
N LYS A 180 0.99 16.05 -25.63
CA LYS A 180 1.68 16.68 -26.75
C LYS A 180 3.20 16.50 -26.69
N LYS A 181 3.81 16.62 -25.49
CA LYS A 181 5.25 16.42 -25.32
C LYS A 181 5.69 14.96 -25.50
N SER A 182 4.92 14.00 -25.04
CA SER A 182 5.24 12.57 -25.20
C SER A 182 5.18 12.11 -26.66
N GLY A 183 4.42 12.79 -27.52
CA GLY A 183 4.43 12.55 -28.98
C GLY A 183 5.65 13.11 -29.72
N VAL A 184 6.48 13.93 -29.06
CA VAL A 184 7.64 14.60 -29.68
C VAL A 184 8.98 14.03 -29.20
N VAL A 185 9.01 13.37 -28.05
CA VAL A 185 10.26 12.77 -27.53
C VAL A 185 10.39 11.32 -28.02
N ARG A 186 11.07 11.16 -29.16
CA ARG A 186 11.66 9.88 -29.55
C ARG A 186 12.75 9.56 -28.49
N PRO A 187 12.72 8.39 -27.82
CA PRO A 187 13.78 8.08 -26.86
C PRO A 187 15.13 8.03 -27.61
N PRO A 188 16.19 8.66 -27.10
CA PRO A 188 17.51 8.51 -27.68
C PRO A 188 17.96 7.08 -27.48
N GLY A 189 18.16 6.31 -28.56
CA GLY A 189 18.74 4.98 -28.50
C GLY A 189 17.93 3.82 -29.09
N ALA A 190 16.93 4.05 -29.93
CA ALA A 190 16.44 2.96 -30.78
C ALA A 190 17.50 2.68 -31.86
N PRO A 191 18.10 1.45 -31.93
CA PRO A 191 19.06 1.11 -32.98
C PRO A 191 18.34 1.19 -34.34
N GLY A 192 18.80 2.12 -35.20
CA GLY A 192 18.37 2.20 -36.54
C GLY A 192 18.79 0.88 -37.24
N HIS A 193 17.82 0.20 -37.83
CA HIS A 193 18.11 -0.81 -38.83
C HIS A 193 18.92 -0.15 -39.96
N ARG A 194 20.25 -0.23 -39.89
CA ARG A 194 21.12 -0.04 -41.03
C ARG A 194 21.22 -1.37 -41.76
N GLY A 195 20.95 -1.27 -43.03
CA GLY A 195 20.84 -2.34 -43.96
C GLY A 195 22.04 -3.29 -43.98
N ALA A 196 21.73 -4.45 -44.47
CA ALA A 196 22.65 -5.51 -44.83
C ALA A 196 23.89 -4.97 -45.55
N ALA A 197 25.06 -5.11 -44.96
CA ALA A 197 26.34 -5.00 -45.64
C ALA A 197 27.02 -6.37 -45.64
N ARG A 198 27.09 -6.91 -46.86
CA ARG A 198 27.99 -7.92 -47.43
C ARG A 198 28.96 -8.60 -46.45
N ARG A 199 28.84 -9.90 -46.42
CA ARG A 199 29.90 -10.84 -46.03
C ARG A 199 31.03 -10.73 -47.06
N GLU A 200 32.23 -10.36 -46.63
CA GLU A 200 33.47 -10.69 -47.32
C GLU A 200 34.10 -11.86 -46.58
N ASP A 201 34.31 -12.93 -47.37
CA ASP A 201 35.12 -14.09 -47.05
C ASP A 201 36.55 -13.69 -46.81
N VAL A 202 37.13 -14.05 -45.67
CA VAL A 202 38.57 -14.19 -45.51
C VAL A 202 38.84 -15.53 -44.84
N GLY A 203 39.54 -16.38 -45.62
CA GLY A 203 39.84 -17.75 -45.31
C GLY A 203 40.82 -18.01 -44.17
N PRO A 204 41.11 -19.29 -43.89
CA PRO A 204 41.80 -19.73 -42.70
C PRO A 204 43.32 -19.70 -42.83
N GLY A 205 44.03 -19.15 -41.83
CA GLY A 205 45.49 -19.25 -41.85
C GLY A 205 46.12 -18.77 -40.54
N ALA A 206 46.81 -19.70 -39.96
CA ALA A 206 47.92 -19.61 -39.05
C ALA A 206 47.65 -19.89 -37.56
N GLN A 207 47.82 -21.16 -37.26
CA GLN A 207 48.35 -21.68 -36.01
C GLN A 207 49.77 -21.14 -35.77
N ALA A 208 50.17 -20.87 -34.52
CA ALA A 208 51.30 -21.48 -33.81
C ALA A 208 51.90 -20.58 -32.74
N ALA A 209 52.23 -21.24 -31.64
CA ALA A 209 53.34 -20.97 -30.68
C ALA A 209 53.17 -19.74 -29.79
N ALA A 210 53.34 -19.81 -28.50
CA ALA A 210 54.25 -20.61 -27.70
C ALA A 210 53.83 -20.73 -26.24
N ARG A 211 54.04 -21.87 -25.72
CA ARG A 211 54.21 -22.28 -24.32
C ARG A 211 55.33 -21.49 -23.63
N ARG A 212 55.18 -21.45 -22.29
CA ARG A 212 56.19 -21.47 -21.23
C ARG A 212 56.29 -20.21 -20.39
N GLY A 213 56.21 -20.49 -19.12
CA GLY A 213 56.73 -19.73 -18.04
C GLY A 213 56.11 -20.07 -16.70
N ARG A 214 56.55 -21.19 -16.11
CA ARG A 214 56.46 -21.50 -14.68
C ARG A 214 57.34 -20.57 -13.85
N GLY A 215 56.96 -20.42 -12.59
CA GLY A 215 57.80 -19.89 -11.50
C GLY A 215 56.91 -19.63 -10.31
N GLU A 216 56.73 -20.47 -9.49
CA GLU A 216 57.04 -20.90 -8.12
C GLU A 216 57.81 -19.87 -7.32
N ASN A 217 57.15 -19.48 -6.20
CA ASN A 217 57.54 -19.48 -4.79
C ASN A 217 58.69 -18.50 -4.33
N PRO A 218 58.76 -18.18 -3.04
CA PRO A 218 58.17 -18.79 -1.82
C PRO A 218 57.09 -17.92 -1.12
#